data_32dad09ab21cbbccde930dda3b92e430
#
_entry.id   32dad09ab21cbbccde930dda3b92e430
#
_cell.length_a   1.000
_cell.length_b   1.000
_cell.length_c   1.000
_cell.angle_alpha   90.00
_cell.angle_beta   90.00
_cell.angle_gamma   90.00
#
_symmetry.space_group_name_H-M   'P 1'
#
loop_
_entity.id
_entity.type
_entity.pdbx_description
1 polymer ?
#
loop_
_entity_poly.entity_id
_entity_poly.type
_entity_poly.pdbx_seq_one_letter_code
_entity_poly.pdbx_strand_id
1 'polypeptide(L)'
;IEFILMQRKPGGYRKPSESQRKSSMISKDEFDRWFQQIWNIPGASTKQHPAPFPLELSIRLVRMFSFTGDTVLDPFCGTGTTMIAALRTGRNSIGVEIEPEYCRIAARYLKAETPDLFSSTKLIFEKTTAESACLVREDQVLYEVHPAKKKLA
;
A
#
# COMPACT_ATOMS: atom_id res chain seq x y z
N ILE A 1 17.58 5.18 12.87
CA ILE A 1 17.65 4.31 11.67
C ILE A 1 16.49 3.33 11.78
N GLU A 2 15.69 3.25 10.73
CA GLU A 2 14.59 2.31 10.60
C GLU A 2 14.90 1.32 9.48
N PHE A 3 14.40 0.08 9.60
CA PHE A 3 14.63 -0.95 8.61
C PHE A 3 13.31 -1.29 7.90
N ILE A 4 13.40 -1.46 6.58
CA ILE A 4 12.28 -1.96 5.77
C ILE A 4 12.56 -3.43 5.46
N LEU A 5 11.69 -4.32 5.95
CA LEU A 5 11.75 -5.73 5.63
C LEU A 5 10.77 -6.02 4.49
N MET A 6 11.29 -6.58 3.41
CA MET A 6 10.48 -6.97 2.26
C MET A 6 10.35 -8.49 2.23
N GLN A 7 9.11 -8.95 2.21
CA GLN A 7 8.77 -10.35 2.03
C GLN A 7 7.91 -10.51 0.77
N ARG A 8 8.06 -11.64 0.10
CA ARG A 8 7.28 -11.95 -1.08
C ARG A 8 6.57 -13.29 -0.90
N LYS A 9 5.29 -13.33 -1.28
CA LYS A 9 4.55 -14.58 -1.36
C LYS A 9 5.26 -15.53 -2.34
N PRO A 10 5.40 -16.82 -2.04
CA PRO A 10 5.91 -17.82 -2.99
C PRO A 10 5.10 -17.85 -4.28
N GLY A 11 5.75 -18.14 -5.41
CA GLY A 11 5.13 -18.20 -6.73
C GLY A 11 5.84 -17.32 -7.77
N GLY A 12 5.29 -17.27 -8.98
CA GLY A 12 5.80 -16.44 -10.07
C GLY A 12 5.47 -14.95 -9.91
N TYR A 13 6.17 -14.10 -10.64
CA TYR A 13 5.81 -12.69 -10.74
C TYR A 13 4.55 -12.53 -11.58
N ARG A 14 3.66 -11.64 -11.13
CA ARG A 14 2.55 -11.18 -11.96
C ARG A 14 3.11 -10.48 -13.19
N LYS A 15 2.56 -10.78 -14.36
CA LYS A 15 2.88 -10.09 -15.59
C LYS A 15 1.87 -8.96 -15.79
N PRO A 16 2.29 -7.68 -15.68
CA PRO A 16 1.41 -6.55 -15.95
C PRO A 16 1.11 -6.48 -17.45
N SER A 17 0.00 -5.84 -17.81
CA SER A 17 -0.25 -5.47 -19.21
C SER A 17 0.79 -4.47 -19.71
N GLU A 18 0.92 -4.32 -21.02
CA GLU A 18 1.86 -3.36 -21.60
C GLU A 18 1.53 -1.92 -21.17
N SER A 19 0.24 -1.56 -21.15
CA SER A 19 -0.23 -0.25 -20.68
C SER A 19 0.11 0.00 -19.22
N GLN A 20 -0.11 -0.99 -18.33
CA GLN A 20 0.28 -0.90 -16.93
C GLN A 20 1.79 -0.73 -16.76
N ARG A 21 2.58 -1.49 -17.53
CA ARG A 21 4.03 -1.36 -17.49
C ARG A 21 4.48 0.05 -17.89
N LYS A 22 3.93 0.56 -19.00
CA LYS A 22 4.26 1.89 -19.52
C LYS A 22 3.87 2.99 -18.53
N SER A 23 2.67 2.94 -17.94
CA SER A 23 2.20 3.95 -16.97
C SER A 23 2.86 3.84 -15.59
N SER A 24 3.56 2.75 -15.31
CA SER A 24 4.25 2.52 -14.03
C SER A 24 5.76 2.71 -14.12
N MET A 25 6.27 3.22 -15.24
CA MET A 25 7.70 3.42 -15.40
C MET A 25 8.25 4.39 -14.35
N ILE A 26 9.39 4.02 -13.81
CA ILE A 26 10.21 4.86 -12.94
C ILE A 26 11.28 5.49 -13.83
N SER A 27 11.46 6.81 -13.75
CA SER A 27 12.49 7.50 -14.51
C SER A 27 13.88 7.04 -14.09
N LYS A 28 14.89 7.28 -14.94
CA LYS A 28 16.27 6.92 -14.61
C LYS A 28 16.73 7.63 -13.32
N ASP A 29 16.41 8.91 -13.16
CA ASP A 29 16.80 9.69 -11.98
C ASP A 29 16.10 9.19 -10.71
N GLU A 30 14.83 8.77 -10.80
CA GLU A 30 14.13 8.14 -9.68
C GLU A 30 14.73 6.78 -9.37
N PHE A 31 15.05 5.99 -10.38
CA PHE A 31 15.70 4.70 -10.21
C PHE A 31 17.04 4.86 -9.47
N ASP A 32 17.90 5.74 -9.93
CA ASP A 32 19.21 5.97 -9.34
C ASP A 32 19.12 6.45 -7.88
N ARG A 33 18.06 7.19 -7.51
CA ARG A 33 17.83 7.67 -6.14
C ARG A 33 17.13 6.68 -5.23
N TRP A 34 16.24 5.84 -5.77
CA TRP A 34 15.37 4.99 -4.95
C TRP A 34 15.92 3.57 -4.76
N PHE A 35 16.70 3.06 -5.69
CA PHE A 35 17.29 1.72 -5.57
C PHE A 35 18.63 1.76 -4.83
N GLN A 36 18.68 2.52 -3.74
CA GLN A 36 19.80 2.60 -2.81
C GLN A 36 19.53 1.78 -1.56
N GLN A 37 20.60 1.30 -0.92
CA GLN A 37 20.48 0.55 0.35
C GLN A 37 20.04 1.44 1.52
N ILE A 38 20.39 2.71 1.48
CA ILE A 38 20.09 3.69 2.53
C ILE A 38 19.35 4.86 1.90
N TRP A 39 18.19 5.18 2.49
CA TRP A 39 17.41 6.36 2.12
C TRP A 39 17.52 7.43 3.20
N ASN A 40 17.94 8.61 2.81
CA ASN A 40 17.91 9.77 3.68
C ASN A 40 16.62 10.57 3.37
N ILE A 41 15.56 10.29 4.13
CA ILE A 41 14.25 10.93 3.99
C ILE A 41 13.97 11.70 5.28
N PRO A 42 13.63 12.99 5.21
CA PRO A 42 13.24 13.76 6.40
C PRO A 42 12.03 13.12 7.10
N GLY A 43 12.03 13.10 8.43
CA GLY A 43 10.93 12.58 9.22
C GLY A 43 9.64 13.37 9.02
N ALA A 44 8.49 12.75 9.28
CA ALA A 44 7.20 13.40 9.27
C ALA A 44 6.88 14.08 10.61
N SER A 45 5.93 15.04 10.59
CA SER A 45 5.50 15.75 11.80
C SER A 45 4.63 14.87 12.69
N THR A 46 4.95 14.77 13.97
CA THR A 46 4.21 13.99 14.98
C THR A 46 2.97 14.70 15.52
N LYS A 47 2.60 15.88 14.99
CA LYS A 47 1.49 16.69 15.53
C LYS A 47 0.13 16.02 15.50
N GLN A 48 -0.10 15.12 14.55
CA GLN A 48 -1.42 14.51 14.29
C GLN A 48 -1.43 12.98 14.47
N HIS A 49 -0.26 12.37 14.58
CA HIS A 49 -0.09 10.94 14.78
C HIS A 49 1.22 10.69 15.52
N PRO A 50 1.27 9.77 16.49
CA PRO A 50 2.48 9.54 17.29
C PRO A 50 3.63 8.92 16.50
N ALA A 51 3.32 8.16 15.46
CA ALA A 51 4.32 7.47 14.63
C ALA A 51 4.03 7.69 13.12
N PRO A 52 4.13 8.93 12.62
CA PRO A 52 3.91 9.19 11.21
C PRO A 52 5.16 8.82 10.41
N PHE A 53 4.96 8.37 9.18
CA PHE A 53 6.07 8.24 8.24
C PHE A 53 5.86 9.18 7.03
N PRO A 54 6.96 9.60 6.37
CA PRO A 54 6.86 10.57 5.28
C PRO A 54 6.10 10.02 4.08
N LEU A 55 5.27 10.86 3.47
CA LEU A 55 4.54 10.50 2.25
C LEU A 55 5.49 10.08 1.12
N GLU A 56 6.67 10.69 1.04
CA GLU A 56 7.70 10.31 0.08
C GLU A 56 8.12 8.84 0.20
N LEU A 57 8.24 8.33 1.43
CA LEU A 57 8.54 6.91 1.68
C LEU A 57 7.47 6.01 1.08
N SER A 58 6.20 6.32 1.35
CA SER A 58 5.08 5.55 0.79
C SER A 58 5.03 5.62 -0.73
N ILE A 59 5.23 6.79 -1.33
CA ILE A 59 5.24 6.95 -2.79
C ILE A 59 6.33 6.08 -3.42
N ARG A 60 7.53 6.09 -2.86
CA ARG A 60 8.63 5.25 -3.35
C ARG A 60 8.27 3.77 -3.30
N LEU A 61 7.83 3.29 -2.14
CA LEU A 61 7.47 1.88 -1.96
C LEU A 61 6.32 1.45 -2.89
N VAL A 62 5.26 2.25 -2.97
CA VAL A 62 4.11 1.96 -3.85
C VAL A 62 4.54 1.90 -5.31
N ARG A 63 5.36 2.84 -5.80
CA ARG A 63 5.81 2.86 -7.19
C ARG A 63 6.83 1.77 -7.52
N MET A 64 7.72 1.43 -6.58
CA MET A 64 8.72 0.38 -6.78
C MET A 64 8.14 -1.03 -6.80
N PHE A 65 7.05 -1.27 -6.05
CA PHE A 65 6.56 -2.63 -5.81
C PHE A 65 5.14 -2.91 -6.32
N SER A 66 4.53 -1.96 -7.03
CA SER A 66 3.21 -2.14 -7.65
C SER A 66 3.10 -1.46 -9.02
N PHE A 67 2.09 -1.86 -9.79
CA PHE A 67 1.75 -1.25 -11.07
C PHE A 67 0.50 -0.38 -10.93
N THR A 68 0.34 0.61 -11.82
CA THR A 68 -0.88 1.42 -11.94
C THR A 68 -2.11 0.52 -12.03
N GLY A 69 -3.14 0.83 -11.25
CA GLY A 69 -4.35 0.02 -11.11
C GLY A 69 -4.25 -1.16 -10.13
N ASP A 70 -3.08 -1.43 -9.54
CA ASP A 70 -2.96 -2.41 -8.46
C ASP A 70 -3.63 -1.92 -7.19
N THR A 71 -3.93 -2.85 -6.28
CA THR A 71 -4.46 -2.54 -4.97
C THR A 71 -3.38 -2.69 -3.91
N VAL A 72 -3.15 -1.62 -3.16
CA VAL A 72 -2.25 -1.57 -2.01
C VAL A 72 -3.08 -1.79 -0.75
N LEU A 73 -2.69 -2.74 0.07
CA LEU A 73 -3.30 -2.99 1.38
C LEU A 73 -2.41 -2.43 2.49
N ASP A 74 -2.99 -1.62 3.35
CA ASP A 74 -2.37 -1.16 4.59
C ASP A 74 -3.26 -1.57 5.77
N PRO A 75 -2.89 -2.62 6.52
CA PRO A 75 -3.69 -3.12 7.63
C PRO A 75 -3.63 -2.25 8.89
N PHE A 76 -2.81 -1.20 8.91
CA PHE A 76 -2.64 -0.26 10.02
C PHE A 76 -2.50 1.17 9.49
N CYS A 77 -3.47 1.60 8.69
CA CYS A 77 -3.30 2.77 7.82
C CYS A 77 -3.20 4.12 8.57
N GLY A 78 -3.50 4.17 9.85
CA GLY A 78 -3.44 5.38 10.65
C GLY A 78 -4.18 6.54 10.00
N THR A 79 -3.49 7.64 9.75
CA THR A 79 -4.04 8.83 9.09
C THR A 79 -4.07 8.74 7.56
N GLY A 80 -3.77 7.59 6.97
CA GLY A 80 -3.99 7.28 5.54
C GLY A 80 -2.84 7.66 4.60
N THR A 81 -1.61 7.80 5.07
CA THR A 81 -0.46 8.18 4.24
C THR A 81 -0.23 7.23 3.07
N THR A 82 -0.31 5.92 3.30
CA THR A 82 -0.21 4.89 2.24
C THR A 82 -1.32 5.03 1.20
N MET A 83 -2.54 5.31 1.65
CA MET A 83 -3.70 5.46 0.76
C MET A 83 -3.58 6.70 -0.11
N ILE A 84 -3.06 7.82 0.45
CA ILE A 84 -2.74 9.03 -0.32
C ILE A 84 -1.66 8.75 -1.36
N ALA A 85 -0.62 8.00 -0.99
CA ALA A 85 0.44 7.61 -1.92
C ALA A 85 -0.10 6.75 -3.07
N ALA A 86 -0.96 5.78 -2.77
CA ALA A 86 -1.62 4.94 -3.77
C ALA A 86 -2.49 5.78 -4.72
N LEU A 87 -3.31 6.68 -4.18
CA LEU A 87 -4.16 7.58 -4.95
C LEU A 87 -3.35 8.45 -5.91
N ARG A 88 -2.32 9.15 -5.40
CA ARG A 88 -1.45 10.03 -6.20
C ARG A 88 -0.68 9.31 -7.30
N THR A 89 -0.50 8.01 -7.16
CA THR A 89 0.26 7.20 -8.11
C THR A 89 -0.61 6.32 -9.00
N GLY A 90 -1.93 6.49 -8.95
CA GLY A 90 -2.90 5.76 -9.79
C GLY A 90 -3.09 4.30 -9.37
N ARG A 91 -2.94 4.01 -8.08
CA ARG A 91 -3.23 2.70 -7.48
C ARG A 91 -4.52 2.78 -6.68
N ASN A 92 -5.20 1.63 -6.55
CA ASN A 92 -6.25 1.46 -5.58
C ASN A 92 -5.65 1.20 -4.19
N SER A 93 -6.42 1.42 -3.13
CA SER A 93 -5.97 1.09 -1.78
C SER A 93 -7.09 0.57 -0.91
N ILE A 94 -6.71 -0.27 0.05
CA ILE A 94 -7.54 -0.72 1.16
C ILE A 94 -6.77 -0.37 2.42
N GLY A 95 -7.35 0.44 3.29
CA GLY A 95 -6.80 0.78 4.59
C GLY A 95 -7.67 0.20 5.69
N VAL A 96 -7.05 -0.39 6.70
CA VAL A 96 -7.73 -0.85 7.92
C VAL A 96 -7.17 -0.06 9.10
N GLU A 97 -8.04 0.42 9.97
CA GLU A 97 -7.67 1.19 11.15
C GLU A 97 -8.68 0.93 12.27
N ILE A 98 -8.19 0.70 13.46
CA ILE A 98 -9.03 0.42 14.63
C ILE A 98 -9.47 1.70 15.34
N GLU A 99 -8.65 2.76 15.27
CA GLU A 99 -8.91 4.01 15.96
C GLU A 99 -9.84 4.92 15.12
N PRO A 100 -11.10 5.16 15.56
CA PRO A 100 -12.07 5.93 14.77
C PRO A 100 -11.62 7.36 14.45
N GLU A 101 -10.80 7.96 15.30
CA GLU A 101 -10.29 9.32 15.06
C GLU A 101 -9.31 9.34 13.88
N TYR A 102 -8.42 8.35 13.78
CA TYR A 102 -7.52 8.25 12.63
C TYR A 102 -8.28 7.95 11.34
N CYS A 103 -9.33 7.13 11.40
CA CYS A 103 -10.22 6.93 10.25
C CYS A 103 -10.84 8.25 9.76
N ARG A 104 -11.30 9.12 10.68
CA ARG A 104 -11.86 10.43 10.31
C ARG A 104 -10.82 11.36 9.69
N ILE A 105 -9.59 11.34 10.22
CA ILE A 105 -8.49 12.11 9.67
C ILE A 105 -8.13 11.60 8.27
N ALA A 106 -7.98 10.29 8.09
CA ALA A 106 -7.71 9.67 6.80
C ALA A 106 -8.79 10.02 5.77
N ALA A 107 -10.07 9.91 6.16
CA ALA A 107 -11.19 10.28 5.30
C ALA A 107 -11.12 11.74 4.84
N ARG A 108 -10.80 12.65 5.74
CA ARG A 108 -10.65 14.08 5.43
C ARG A 108 -9.52 14.34 4.46
N TYR A 109 -8.37 13.71 4.67
CA TYR A 109 -7.22 13.87 3.79
C TYR A 109 -7.46 13.30 2.40
N LEU A 110 -8.02 12.10 2.31
CA LEU A 110 -8.36 11.48 1.02
C LEU A 110 -9.39 12.30 0.25
N LYS A 111 -10.38 12.88 0.93
CA LYS A 111 -11.33 13.80 0.30
C LYS A 111 -10.67 15.08 -0.21
N ALA A 112 -9.67 15.60 0.50
CA ALA A 112 -8.92 16.77 0.08
C ALA A 112 -8.03 16.51 -1.15
N GLU A 113 -7.57 15.26 -1.34
CA GLU A 113 -6.79 14.84 -2.51
C GLU A 113 -7.67 14.62 -3.76
N THR A 114 -8.99 14.56 -3.60
CA THR A 114 -9.95 14.32 -4.70
C THR A 114 -10.92 15.49 -4.88
N PRO A 115 -10.44 16.73 -5.13
CA PRO A 115 -11.31 17.90 -5.21
C PRO A 115 -12.16 17.97 -6.46
N ASP A 116 -11.86 17.19 -7.50
CA ASP A 116 -12.50 17.30 -8.81
C ASP A 116 -13.81 16.51 -8.89
N LEU A 117 -14.90 17.21 -9.26
CA LEU A 117 -16.20 16.61 -9.60
C LEU A 117 -16.12 15.58 -10.74
N PHE A 118 -15.04 15.57 -11.52
CA PHE A 118 -14.79 14.67 -12.64
C PHE A 118 -13.84 13.51 -12.29
N SER A 119 -13.37 13.43 -11.04
CA SER A 119 -12.54 12.32 -10.58
C SER A 119 -13.34 11.02 -10.58
N SER A 120 -12.85 9.99 -11.27
CA SER A 120 -13.40 8.64 -11.20
C SER A 120 -13.13 7.94 -9.87
N THR A 121 -12.51 8.63 -8.92
CA THR A 121 -12.13 8.10 -7.61
C THR A 121 -13.36 7.90 -6.75
N LYS A 122 -13.56 6.67 -6.26
CA LYS A 122 -14.62 6.32 -5.32
C LYS A 122 -13.99 6.06 -3.95
N LEU A 123 -14.43 6.80 -2.93
CA LEU A 123 -14.07 6.58 -1.54
C LEU A 123 -15.20 5.84 -0.83
N ILE A 124 -14.88 4.69 -0.25
CA ILE A 124 -15.83 3.86 0.51
C ILE A 124 -15.28 3.77 1.93
N PHE A 125 -16.13 4.08 2.91
CA PHE A 125 -15.83 3.93 4.32
C PHE A 125 -16.82 2.95 4.92
N GLU A 126 -16.29 1.86 5.44
CA GLU A 126 -17.09 0.81 6.07
C GLU A 126 -16.71 0.70 7.54
N LYS A 127 -17.71 0.60 8.40
CA LYS A 127 -17.52 0.30 9.81
C LYS A 127 -17.88 -1.18 10.02
N THR A 128 -16.88 -1.97 10.37
CA THR A 128 -17.10 -3.37 10.75
C THR A 128 -17.66 -3.41 12.17
N THR A 129 -18.82 -4.04 12.36
CA THR A 129 -19.34 -4.39 13.69
C THR A 129 -18.74 -5.73 14.13
N ALA A 130 -18.69 -5.99 15.44
CA ALA A 130 -18.17 -7.25 15.96
C ALA A 130 -18.90 -8.49 15.39
N GLU A 131 -20.15 -8.33 15.00
CA GLU A 131 -20.97 -9.40 14.39
C GLU A 131 -20.63 -9.63 12.91
N SER A 132 -20.12 -8.62 12.20
CA SER A 132 -19.69 -8.72 10.80
C SER A 132 -18.18 -8.98 10.66
N ALA A 133 -17.44 -9.00 11.75
CA ALA A 133 -16.04 -9.41 11.74
C ALA A 133 -16.01 -10.92 11.40
N CYS A 134 -15.60 -11.23 10.18
CA CYS A 134 -15.26 -12.60 9.83
C CYS A 134 -14.06 -13.00 10.67
N LEU A 135 -14.28 -13.77 11.72
CA LEU A 135 -13.22 -14.44 12.44
C LEU A 135 -12.64 -15.47 11.46
N VAL A 136 -11.57 -15.09 10.79
CA VAL A 136 -10.71 -16.06 10.10
C VAL A 136 -10.10 -16.93 11.18
N ARG A 137 -10.69 -18.08 11.44
CA ARG A 137 -10.10 -19.07 12.32
C ARG A 137 -8.87 -19.62 11.62
N GLU A 138 -7.77 -19.79 12.35
CA GLU A 138 -6.51 -20.35 11.81
C GLU A 138 -6.70 -21.73 11.16
N ASP A 139 -7.72 -22.46 11.58
CA ASP A 139 -8.13 -23.77 11.04
C ASP A 139 -8.75 -23.70 9.62
N GLN A 140 -9.10 -22.52 9.10
CA GLN A 140 -9.64 -22.34 7.76
C GLN A 140 -8.60 -21.82 6.74
N VAL A 141 -7.39 -21.51 7.17
CA VAL A 141 -6.29 -21.14 6.26
C VAL A 141 -5.59 -22.41 5.80
N LEU A 142 -6.21 -23.14 4.88
CA LEU A 142 -5.57 -24.22 4.13
C LEU A 142 -4.54 -23.62 3.18
N TYR A 143 -3.31 -23.43 3.67
CA TYR A 143 -2.17 -23.27 2.78
C TYR A 143 -1.85 -24.64 2.17
N GLU A 144 -2.33 -24.91 0.97
CA GLU A 144 -1.76 -26.01 0.17
C GLU A 144 -0.31 -25.66 -0.15
N VAL A 145 0.60 -26.17 0.65
CA VAL A 145 2.03 -26.15 0.35
C VAL A 145 2.25 -27.21 -0.73
N HIS A 146 2.25 -26.79 -2.00
CA HIS A 146 2.70 -27.67 -3.05
C HIS A 146 4.19 -28.01 -2.82
N PRO A 147 4.55 -29.28 -2.60
CA PRO A 147 5.95 -29.67 -2.46
C PRO A 147 6.71 -29.26 -3.72
N ALA A 148 7.84 -28.61 -3.55
CA ALA A 148 8.72 -28.26 -4.64
C ALA A 148 9.02 -29.53 -5.47
N LYS A 149 8.68 -29.54 -6.76
CA LYS A 149 9.05 -30.57 -7.68
C LYS A 149 10.57 -30.71 -7.64
N LYS A 150 11.08 -31.82 -7.04
CA LYS A 150 12.48 -32.21 -7.19
C LYS A 150 12.73 -32.41 -8.69
N LYS A 151 13.58 -31.56 -9.26
CA LYS A 151 14.19 -31.88 -10.55
C LYS A 151 15.07 -33.11 -10.32
N LEU A 152 14.64 -34.24 -10.84
CA LEU A 152 15.52 -35.38 -11.03
C LEU A 152 16.56 -34.98 -12.07
N ALA A 153 17.80 -35.21 -11.72
CA ALA A 153 18.96 -35.04 -12.59
C ALA A 153 18.92 -36.08 -13.73
#